data_4a332331cd27698034ad5faccef3d13e
#
_entry.id   4a332331cd27698034ad5faccef3d13e
#
_cell.length_a   1.000
_cell.length_b   1.000
_cell.length_c   1.000
_cell.angle_alpha   90.00
_cell.angle_beta   90.00
_cell.angle_gamma   90.00
#
_symmetry.space_group_name_H-M   'P 1'
#
loop_
_entity.id
_entity.type
_entity.pdbx_description
1 polymer ?
#
loop_
_entity_poly.entity_id
_entity_poly.type
_entity_poly.pdbx_seq_one_letter_code
_entity_poly.pdbx_strand_id
1 'polypeptide(L)'
;MSRIGVRSEEEVRQVLDALNECPAVKLTGAFMHFAAADGDEAFARKQFDTFMRLTAPLPAGIVRHAAASDASIRFPWARLDMVREGISLYGCPGVQSGIPLRYAMSFETRVEFIKTLPAGETVGYGRTWTAPRETRVATLGVGYGDGYLRSASGKAQVLIGGQLCPVIGRVCMDQILVDVTDVPGAQEGDCAVLMGRQGEMEITPDQLAAWAGTISYEVMLSPHPRVPVLYYEEGK
;
A
#
# COMPACT_ATOMS: atom_id res chain seq x y z
N MET A 1 13.10 14.84 7.12
CA MET A 1 12.83 13.54 7.79
C MET A 1 13.37 13.49 9.22
N SER A 2 14.53 14.03 9.52
CA SER A 2 15.19 13.92 10.85
C SER A 2 15.31 12.47 11.37
N ARG A 3 15.47 11.53 10.47
CA ARG A 3 15.51 10.09 10.75
C ARG A 3 16.94 9.57 10.87
N ILE A 4 17.80 9.91 9.93
CA ILE A 4 19.23 9.60 9.87
C ILE A 4 19.94 10.68 9.04
N GLY A 5 21.28 10.66 9.05
CA GLY A 5 22.14 11.49 8.20
C GLY A 5 22.57 12.81 8.85
N VAL A 6 23.30 13.59 8.09
CA VAL A 6 23.89 14.88 8.49
C VAL A 6 22.91 16.03 8.32
N ARG A 7 23.04 17.08 9.14
CA ARG A 7 22.13 18.24 9.17
C ARG A 7 22.85 19.59 9.04
N SER A 8 24.16 19.58 9.11
CA SER A 8 24.98 20.79 9.07
C SER A 8 26.22 20.60 8.19
N GLU A 9 26.83 21.71 7.76
CA GLU A 9 28.08 21.69 7.01
C GLU A 9 29.24 21.13 7.82
N GLU A 10 29.20 21.32 9.15
CA GLU A 10 30.18 20.74 10.06
C GLU A 10 30.12 19.22 10.04
N GLU A 11 28.91 18.65 10.15
CA GLU A 11 28.71 17.19 10.09
C GLU A 11 29.11 16.63 8.72
N VAL A 12 28.88 17.36 7.61
CA VAL A 12 29.36 16.97 6.28
C VAL A 12 30.89 16.90 6.27
N ARG A 13 31.59 17.92 6.82
CA ARG A 13 33.05 17.88 6.93
C ARG A 13 33.56 16.69 7.72
N GLN A 14 32.98 16.43 8.88
CA GLN A 14 33.34 15.27 9.71
C GLN A 14 33.20 13.93 8.95
N VAL A 15 32.16 13.79 8.15
CA VAL A 15 31.98 12.59 7.28
C VAL A 15 33.09 12.53 6.23
N LEU A 16 33.39 13.64 5.57
CA LEU A 16 34.44 13.66 4.54
C LEU A 16 35.83 13.38 5.15
N ASP A 17 36.13 13.91 6.33
CA ASP A 17 37.39 13.65 7.05
C ASP A 17 37.50 12.17 7.42
N ALA A 18 36.44 11.56 7.96
CA ALA A 18 36.39 10.14 8.26
C ALA A 18 36.55 9.26 7.01
N LEU A 19 36.02 9.67 5.87
CA LEU A 19 36.19 8.95 4.59
C LEU A 19 37.65 9.01 4.12
N ASN A 20 38.36 10.14 4.32
CA ASN A 20 39.78 10.26 3.98
C ASN A 20 40.66 9.33 4.82
N GLU A 21 40.24 9.02 6.04
CA GLU A 21 40.92 8.04 6.94
C GLU A 21 40.58 6.58 6.60
N CYS A 22 39.56 6.33 5.78
CA CYS A 22 39.04 5.02 5.43
C CYS A 22 39.15 4.71 3.94
N PRO A 23 40.32 4.38 3.39
CA PRO A 23 40.51 4.18 1.94
C PRO A 23 39.72 2.99 1.35
N ALA A 24 39.22 2.08 2.21
CA ALA A 24 38.35 0.98 1.82
C ALA A 24 36.89 1.45 1.50
N VAL A 25 36.52 2.68 1.88
CA VAL A 25 35.17 3.22 1.69
C VAL A 25 35.22 4.34 0.65
N LYS A 26 34.36 4.26 -0.34
CA LYS A 26 34.27 5.27 -1.42
C LYS A 26 32.93 6.01 -1.35
N LEU A 27 32.98 7.32 -1.35
CA LEU A 27 31.79 8.14 -1.53
C LEU A 27 31.30 8.03 -2.98
N THR A 28 30.13 7.47 -3.20
CA THR A 28 29.54 7.29 -4.53
C THR A 28 28.29 8.15 -4.75
N GLY A 29 27.64 8.61 -3.69
CA GLY A 29 26.45 9.43 -3.81
C GLY A 29 26.03 10.10 -2.51
N ALA A 30 25.10 11.03 -2.64
CA ALA A 30 24.42 11.69 -1.53
C ALA A 30 22.92 11.72 -1.78
N PHE A 31 22.12 11.51 -0.73
CA PHE A 31 20.68 11.51 -0.86
C PHE A 31 19.96 12.20 0.29
N MET A 32 18.74 12.59 0.00
CA MET A 32 17.75 12.99 1.00
C MET A 32 16.43 12.24 0.78
N HIS A 33 15.50 12.40 1.70
CA HIS A 33 14.14 11.93 1.54
C HIS A 33 13.16 13.01 2.00
N PHE A 34 12.16 13.31 1.17
CA PHE A 34 11.14 14.29 1.50
C PHE A 34 10.23 13.79 2.61
N ALA A 35 9.83 14.68 3.50
CA ALA A 35 8.92 14.35 4.59
C ALA A 35 7.45 14.53 4.22
N ALA A 36 7.15 15.37 3.23
CA ALA A 36 5.81 15.76 2.85
C ALA A 36 5.72 16.04 1.34
N ALA A 37 6.18 15.08 0.51
CA ALA A 37 6.11 15.18 -0.95
C ALA A 37 4.67 15.12 -1.47
N ASP A 38 3.78 14.52 -0.71
CA ASP A 38 2.35 14.34 -0.98
C ASP A 38 1.49 15.59 -0.69
N GLY A 39 1.95 16.50 0.19
CA GLY A 39 1.11 17.59 0.67
C GLY A 39 1.74 18.98 0.66
N ASP A 40 2.94 19.15 1.20
CA ASP A 40 3.57 20.47 1.45
C ASP A 40 4.78 20.72 0.54
N GLU A 41 4.52 21.36 -0.62
CA GLU A 41 5.57 21.70 -1.57
C GLU A 41 6.56 22.76 -1.03
N ALA A 42 6.08 23.72 -0.25
CA ALA A 42 6.95 24.76 0.30
C ALA A 42 7.98 24.15 1.27
N PHE A 43 7.53 23.23 2.11
CA PHE A 43 8.42 22.49 2.99
C PHE A 43 9.38 21.56 2.21
N ALA A 44 8.86 20.88 1.19
CA ALA A 44 9.69 20.04 0.32
C ALA A 44 10.79 20.88 -0.38
N ARG A 45 10.48 22.07 -0.88
CA ARG A 45 11.45 22.99 -1.47
C ARG A 45 12.53 23.39 -0.46
N LYS A 46 12.15 23.77 0.77
CA LYS A 46 13.10 24.09 1.84
C LYS A 46 14.04 22.92 2.17
N GLN A 47 13.52 21.71 2.20
CA GLN A 47 14.34 20.51 2.40
C GLN A 47 15.34 20.31 1.25
N PHE A 48 14.88 20.47 0.02
CA PHE A 48 15.71 20.34 -1.18
C PHE A 48 16.83 21.40 -1.23
N ASP A 49 16.52 22.68 -0.97
CA ASP A 49 17.50 23.75 -0.95
C ASP A 49 18.57 23.49 0.13
N THR A 50 18.17 22.99 1.28
CA THR A 50 19.11 22.56 2.33
C THR A 50 20.01 21.43 1.86
N PHE A 51 19.45 20.42 1.19
CA PHE A 51 20.21 19.31 0.62
C PHE A 51 21.21 19.80 -0.43
N MET A 52 20.78 20.65 -1.36
CA MET A 52 21.66 21.20 -2.39
C MET A 52 22.81 22.01 -1.79
N ARG A 53 22.56 22.83 -0.77
CA ARG A 53 23.58 23.59 -0.05
C ARG A 53 24.59 22.67 0.66
N LEU A 54 24.10 21.67 1.39
CA LEU A 54 24.95 20.73 2.13
C LEU A 54 25.78 19.82 1.21
N THR A 55 25.30 19.53 0.01
CA THR A 55 26.01 18.69 -0.95
C THR A 55 26.86 19.48 -1.96
N ALA A 56 26.81 20.81 -1.92
CA ALA A 56 27.62 21.65 -2.81
C ALA A 56 29.14 21.38 -2.70
N PRO A 57 29.73 21.20 -1.49
CA PRO A 57 31.17 20.95 -1.35
C PRO A 57 31.61 19.51 -1.70
N LEU A 58 30.69 18.60 -2.00
CA LEU A 58 31.05 17.22 -2.31
C LEU A 58 31.78 17.10 -3.66
N PRO A 59 32.65 16.08 -3.82
CA PRO A 59 33.38 15.87 -5.07
C PRO A 59 32.49 15.78 -6.31
N ALA A 60 33.03 16.18 -7.45
CA ALA A 60 32.35 16.02 -8.72
C ALA A 60 32.15 14.52 -9.06
N GLY A 61 31.04 14.19 -9.74
CA GLY A 61 30.75 12.83 -10.20
C GLY A 61 30.08 11.92 -9.19
N ILE A 62 29.75 12.40 -7.98
CA ILE A 62 28.87 11.64 -7.08
C ILE A 62 27.41 11.77 -7.53
N VAL A 63 26.65 10.68 -7.37
CA VAL A 63 25.23 10.63 -7.70
C VAL A 63 24.41 11.35 -6.62
N ARG A 64 23.68 12.39 -6.98
CA ARG A 64 22.71 13.05 -6.07
C ARG A 64 21.29 12.59 -6.38
N HIS A 65 20.55 12.22 -5.35
CA HIS A 65 19.16 11.81 -5.51
C HIS A 65 18.27 12.20 -4.33
N ALA A 66 17.16 12.86 -4.64
CA ALA A 66 16.22 13.38 -3.63
C ALA A 66 14.85 12.72 -3.73
N ALA A 67 14.33 12.54 -4.95
CA ALA A 67 12.97 12.13 -5.21
C ALA A 67 12.78 10.61 -5.06
N ALA A 68 11.73 10.22 -4.32
CA ALA A 68 11.09 8.92 -4.39
C ALA A 68 9.78 9.07 -5.21
N SER A 69 8.89 8.08 -5.24
CA SER A 69 7.72 8.03 -6.11
C SER A 69 6.94 9.35 -6.22
N ASP A 70 6.39 9.85 -5.12
CA ASP A 70 5.55 11.06 -5.14
C ASP A 70 6.32 12.31 -5.56
N ALA A 71 7.54 12.46 -5.06
CA ALA A 71 8.39 13.59 -5.42
C ALA A 71 8.86 13.52 -6.87
N SER A 72 9.11 12.33 -7.42
CA SER A 72 9.51 12.16 -8.82
C SER A 72 8.39 12.54 -9.78
N ILE A 73 7.15 12.29 -9.38
CA ILE A 73 5.95 12.64 -10.14
C ILE A 73 5.70 14.15 -10.04
N ARG A 74 5.62 14.70 -8.81
CA ARG A 74 5.20 16.08 -8.57
C ARG A 74 6.28 17.12 -8.82
N PHE A 75 7.55 16.79 -8.55
CA PHE A 75 8.64 17.75 -8.49
C PHE A 75 9.76 17.46 -9.50
N PRO A 76 9.58 17.82 -10.80
CA PRO A 76 10.63 17.64 -11.82
C PRO A 76 11.98 18.23 -11.39
N TRP A 77 11.96 19.31 -10.61
CA TRP A 77 13.15 19.97 -10.07
C TRP A 77 13.93 19.15 -9.04
N ALA A 78 13.32 18.09 -8.46
CA ALA A 78 13.94 17.25 -7.44
C ALA A 78 14.51 15.92 -7.98
N ARG A 79 14.42 15.66 -9.28
CA ARG A 79 14.82 14.38 -9.88
C ARG A 79 16.34 14.18 -9.85
N LEU A 80 17.13 15.27 -10.02
CA LEU A 80 18.59 15.25 -10.01
C LEU A 80 19.18 14.15 -10.94
N ASP A 81 20.23 13.44 -10.47
CA ASP A 81 20.93 12.42 -11.26
C ASP A 81 20.18 11.07 -11.26
N MET A 82 19.34 10.82 -10.24
CA MET A 82 18.62 9.56 -10.09
C MET A 82 17.35 9.77 -9.27
N VAL A 83 16.31 9.01 -9.59
CA VAL A 83 15.07 8.87 -8.78
C VAL A 83 15.00 7.48 -8.17
N ARG A 84 14.25 7.34 -7.09
CA ARG A 84 14.02 6.08 -6.38
C ARG A 84 12.54 5.72 -6.45
N GLU A 85 12.15 5.08 -7.53
CA GLU A 85 10.78 4.60 -7.68
C GLU A 85 10.55 3.42 -6.73
N GLY A 86 9.46 3.48 -6.01
CA GLY A 86 9.03 2.45 -5.07
C GLY A 86 7.58 2.10 -5.33
N ILE A 87 6.66 2.69 -4.57
CA ILE A 87 5.23 2.35 -4.62
C ILE A 87 4.59 2.63 -5.99
N SER A 88 5.11 3.59 -6.76
CA SER A 88 4.68 3.87 -8.13
C SER A 88 4.88 2.70 -9.08
N LEU A 89 5.90 1.86 -8.87
CA LEU A 89 6.13 0.63 -9.65
C LEU A 89 5.02 -0.40 -9.44
N TYR A 90 4.35 -0.34 -8.29
CA TYR A 90 3.22 -1.19 -7.97
C TYR A 90 1.87 -0.57 -8.35
N GLY A 91 1.90 0.59 -9.00
CA GLY A 91 0.70 1.27 -9.48
C GLY A 91 -0.04 2.11 -8.44
N CYS A 92 0.56 2.32 -7.25
CA CYS A 92 -0.04 3.08 -6.16
C CYS A 92 0.66 4.45 -6.02
N PRO A 93 0.24 5.50 -6.73
CA PRO A 93 0.76 6.84 -6.46
C PRO A 93 0.12 7.38 -5.19
N GLY A 94 0.92 7.92 -4.26
CA GLY A 94 0.42 8.66 -3.11
C GLY A 94 -0.17 10.03 -3.48
N VAL A 95 -0.06 10.40 -4.78
CA VAL A 95 -0.45 11.70 -5.33
C VAL A 95 -1.17 11.55 -6.67
N GLN A 96 -2.07 12.47 -6.98
CA GLN A 96 -2.66 12.54 -8.31
C GLN A 96 -1.58 12.92 -9.33
N SER A 97 -1.28 12.02 -10.25
CA SER A 97 -0.12 12.16 -11.15
C SER A 97 -0.46 12.57 -12.57
N GLY A 98 -1.69 12.34 -13.02
CA GLY A 98 -2.02 12.38 -14.45
C GLY A 98 -1.30 11.30 -15.29
N ILE A 99 -0.44 10.48 -14.66
CA ILE A 99 0.23 9.34 -15.29
C ILE A 99 -0.64 8.10 -15.08
N PRO A 100 -1.02 7.38 -16.14
CA PRO A 100 -1.81 6.16 -15.98
C PRO A 100 -0.92 5.05 -15.41
N LEU A 101 -1.00 4.84 -14.10
CA LEU A 101 -0.38 3.72 -13.41
C LEU A 101 -1.36 2.54 -13.35
N ARG A 102 -0.83 1.32 -13.38
CA ARG A 102 -1.61 0.08 -13.24
C ARG A 102 -1.19 -0.64 -11.97
N TYR A 103 -2.16 -1.08 -11.19
CA TYR A 103 -1.88 -1.90 -10.00
C TYR A 103 -1.25 -3.24 -10.43
N ALA A 104 -0.09 -3.54 -9.86
CA ALA A 104 0.68 -4.73 -10.20
C ALA A 104 0.31 -5.96 -9.34
N MET A 105 -0.62 -5.80 -8.38
CA MET A 105 -0.96 -6.84 -7.41
C MET A 105 -2.46 -6.97 -7.25
N SER A 106 -2.94 -8.21 -7.20
CA SER A 106 -4.28 -8.57 -6.68
C SER A 106 -4.14 -9.45 -5.45
N PHE A 107 -5.16 -9.42 -4.59
CA PHE A 107 -5.29 -10.31 -3.45
C PHE A 107 -6.67 -10.97 -3.50
N GLU A 108 -6.67 -12.29 -3.63
CA GLU A 108 -7.85 -13.07 -3.93
C GLU A 108 -7.99 -14.24 -2.97
N THR A 109 -9.22 -14.71 -2.80
CA THR A 109 -9.55 -15.93 -2.06
C THR A 109 -10.77 -16.61 -2.69
N ARG A 110 -11.33 -17.60 -2.01
CA ARG A 110 -12.53 -18.30 -2.45
C ARG A 110 -13.62 -18.29 -1.40
N VAL A 111 -14.85 -18.36 -1.87
CA VAL A 111 -16.01 -18.66 -1.04
C VAL A 111 -15.92 -20.12 -0.59
N GLU A 112 -15.79 -20.34 0.72
CA GLU A 112 -15.71 -21.68 1.31
C GLU A 112 -17.07 -22.25 1.69
N PHE A 113 -17.99 -21.36 2.11
CA PHE A 113 -19.30 -21.79 2.60
C PHE A 113 -20.33 -20.66 2.47
N ILE A 114 -21.57 -21.00 2.16
CA ILE A 114 -22.71 -20.06 2.14
C ILE A 114 -23.85 -20.57 3.02
N LYS A 115 -24.42 -19.70 3.82
CA LYS A 115 -25.61 -19.96 4.63
C LYS A 115 -26.56 -18.78 4.61
N THR A 116 -27.82 -19.04 4.96
CA THR A 116 -28.85 -18.01 5.18
C THR A 116 -29.06 -17.81 6.67
N LEU A 117 -29.03 -16.57 7.12
CA LEU A 117 -29.34 -16.18 8.50
C LEU A 117 -30.68 -15.46 8.54
N PRO A 118 -31.57 -15.79 9.45
CA PRO A 118 -32.78 -15.02 9.69
C PRO A 118 -32.45 -13.62 10.25
N ALA A 119 -33.38 -12.68 10.06
CA ALA A 119 -33.27 -11.35 10.64
C ALA A 119 -33.07 -11.41 12.17
N GLY A 120 -32.19 -10.57 12.70
CA GLY A 120 -31.87 -10.50 14.13
C GLY A 120 -30.73 -11.41 14.57
N GLU A 121 -30.27 -12.36 13.75
CA GLU A 121 -29.07 -13.15 14.06
C GLU A 121 -27.79 -12.34 13.92
N THR A 122 -26.76 -12.71 14.69
CA THR A 122 -25.48 -12.00 14.75
C THR A 122 -24.35 -12.87 14.22
N VAL A 123 -23.27 -12.23 13.69
CA VAL A 123 -22.11 -12.94 13.18
C VAL A 123 -20.81 -12.47 13.83
N GLY A 124 -19.85 -13.40 13.90
CA GLY A 124 -18.46 -13.15 14.27
C GLY A 124 -18.22 -12.79 15.73
N TYR A 125 -16.96 -12.55 16.04
CA TYR A 125 -16.52 -12.20 17.37
C TYR A 125 -17.10 -10.87 17.86
N GLY A 126 -17.62 -10.89 19.07
CA GLY A 126 -18.20 -9.73 19.73
C GLY A 126 -19.58 -9.34 19.18
N ARG A 127 -20.14 -10.13 18.27
CA ARG A 127 -21.51 -9.92 17.73
C ARG A 127 -21.72 -8.48 17.25
N THR A 128 -20.74 -7.96 16.52
CA THR A 128 -20.69 -6.53 16.12
C THR A 128 -21.57 -6.21 14.92
N TRP A 129 -22.16 -7.23 14.30
CA TRP A 129 -23.10 -7.08 13.20
C TRP A 129 -24.33 -7.98 13.44
N THR A 130 -25.50 -7.45 13.13
CA THR A 130 -26.78 -8.15 13.25
C THR A 130 -27.47 -8.13 11.89
N ALA A 131 -28.00 -9.26 11.44
CA ALA A 131 -28.73 -9.37 10.18
C ALA A 131 -29.96 -8.48 10.18
N PRO A 132 -30.05 -7.46 9.32
CA PRO A 132 -31.20 -6.53 9.29
C PRO A 132 -32.44 -7.15 8.61
N ARG A 133 -32.22 -8.20 7.84
CA ARG A 133 -33.21 -9.00 7.09
C ARG A 133 -32.72 -10.44 7.01
N GLU A 134 -33.46 -11.32 6.40
CA GLU A 134 -32.92 -12.61 5.96
C GLU A 134 -31.73 -12.34 5.04
N THR A 135 -30.56 -12.86 5.41
CA THR A 135 -29.28 -12.50 4.81
C THR A 135 -28.50 -13.75 4.40
N ARG A 136 -28.07 -13.80 3.13
CA ARG A 136 -27.11 -14.82 2.67
C ARG A 136 -25.71 -14.38 3.03
N VAL A 137 -25.02 -15.21 3.82
CA VAL A 137 -23.66 -14.92 4.29
C VAL A 137 -22.68 -15.91 3.70
N ALA A 138 -21.67 -15.39 3.00
CA ALA A 138 -20.52 -16.16 2.55
C ALA A 138 -19.39 -16.11 3.59
N THR A 139 -18.76 -17.27 3.81
CA THR A 139 -17.49 -17.38 4.54
C THR A 139 -16.37 -17.49 3.52
N LEU A 140 -15.38 -16.64 3.64
CA LEU A 140 -14.19 -16.61 2.77
C LEU A 140 -12.97 -17.11 3.55
N GLY A 141 -12.13 -17.93 2.91
CA GLY A 141 -10.91 -18.49 3.47
C GLY A 141 -9.76 -17.52 3.48
N VAL A 142 -9.89 -16.42 4.22
CA VAL A 142 -8.85 -15.39 4.41
C VAL A 142 -9.12 -14.61 5.69
N GLY A 143 -8.07 -14.25 6.42
CA GLY A 143 -8.19 -13.43 7.60
C GLY A 143 -6.93 -12.62 7.91
N TYR A 144 -6.83 -12.10 9.15
CA TYR A 144 -5.66 -11.29 9.51
C TYR A 144 -4.37 -12.12 9.59
N GLY A 145 -4.45 -13.44 9.73
CA GLY A 145 -3.32 -14.35 9.64
C GLY A 145 -2.75 -14.47 8.22
N ASP A 146 -3.53 -14.09 7.20
CA ASP A 146 -3.12 -14.02 5.80
C ASP A 146 -2.69 -12.62 5.38
N GLY A 147 -2.88 -11.64 6.27
CA GLY A 147 -2.59 -10.25 5.99
C GLY A 147 -3.81 -9.40 5.62
N TYR A 148 -5.03 -9.94 5.66
CA TYR A 148 -6.23 -9.11 5.51
C TYR A 148 -6.50 -8.34 6.80
N LEU A 149 -6.31 -7.02 6.76
CA LEU A 149 -6.21 -6.17 7.95
C LEU A 149 -7.46 -6.23 8.84
N ARG A 150 -7.28 -6.59 10.12
CA ARG A 150 -8.38 -6.70 11.09
C ARG A 150 -9.11 -5.36 11.32
N SER A 151 -8.42 -4.24 11.14
CA SER A 151 -8.99 -2.89 11.24
C SER A 151 -10.01 -2.55 10.13
N ALA A 152 -10.05 -3.33 9.05
CA ALA A 152 -11.03 -3.23 7.99
C ALA A 152 -12.41 -3.84 8.35
N SER A 153 -12.53 -4.49 9.53
CA SER A 153 -13.77 -5.12 10.02
C SER A 153 -14.97 -4.18 9.95
N GLY A 154 -16.05 -4.64 9.29
CA GLY A 154 -17.31 -3.90 9.17
C GLY A 154 -17.25 -2.61 8.33
N LYS A 155 -16.14 -2.37 7.63
CA LYS A 155 -15.95 -1.20 6.77
C LYS A 155 -15.61 -1.59 5.34
N ALA A 156 -14.85 -2.68 5.17
CA ALA A 156 -14.39 -3.13 3.87
C ALA A 156 -15.48 -3.83 3.07
N GLN A 157 -15.21 -3.94 1.79
CA GLN A 157 -16.00 -4.73 0.84
C GLN A 157 -15.05 -5.67 0.08
N VAL A 158 -15.62 -6.69 -0.56
CA VAL A 158 -14.93 -7.60 -1.48
C VAL A 158 -15.74 -7.72 -2.76
N LEU A 159 -15.11 -8.14 -3.85
CA LEU A 159 -15.83 -8.42 -5.10
C LEU A 159 -16.15 -9.91 -5.19
N ILE A 160 -17.41 -10.24 -5.45
CA ILE A 160 -17.89 -11.59 -5.78
C ILE A 160 -18.86 -11.46 -6.95
N GLY A 161 -18.63 -12.22 -8.02
CA GLY A 161 -19.46 -12.12 -9.24
C GLY A 161 -19.49 -10.72 -9.88
N GLY A 162 -18.39 -9.95 -9.72
CA GLY A 162 -18.29 -8.56 -10.21
C GLY A 162 -19.08 -7.53 -9.39
N GLN A 163 -19.54 -7.87 -8.19
CA GLN A 163 -20.31 -6.98 -7.34
C GLN A 163 -19.62 -6.77 -5.99
N LEU A 164 -19.76 -5.56 -5.43
CA LEU A 164 -19.24 -5.21 -4.10
C LEU A 164 -20.12 -5.83 -3.00
N CYS A 165 -19.52 -6.64 -2.16
CA CYS A 165 -20.14 -7.35 -1.04
C CYS A 165 -19.54 -6.87 0.28
N PRO A 166 -20.35 -6.38 1.25
CA PRO A 166 -19.83 -5.88 2.52
C PRO A 166 -19.21 -6.98 3.38
N VAL A 167 -18.05 -6.71 3.98
CA VAL A 167 -17.47 -7.50 5.06
C VAL A 167 -18.25 -7.23 6.34
N ILE A 168 -18.91 -8.24 6.87
CA ILE A 168 -19.78 -8.15 8.05
C ILE A 168 -19.13 -8.77 9.29
N GLY A 169 -19.36 -8.15 10.43
CA GLY A 169 -18.72 -8.57 11.68
C GLY A 169 -17.21 -8.29 11.70
N ARG A 170 -16.49 -8.99 12.56
CA ARG A 170 -15.03 -8.83 12.71
C ARG A 170 -14.27 -9.80 11.81
N VAL A 171 -13.22 -9.31 11.17
CA VAL A 171 -12.22 -10.16 10.51
C VAL A 171 -11.62 -11.10 11.53
N CYS A 172 -11.68 -12.42 11.26
CA CYS A 172 -11.09 -13.47 12.09
C CYS A 172 -9.64 -13.75 11.66
N MET A 173 -8.99 -14.73 12.29
CA MET A 173 -7.61 -15.09 11.97
C MET A 173 -7.50 -15.63 10.54
N ASP A 174 -8.39 -16.56 10.17
CA ASP A 174 -8.32 -17.33 8.93
C ASP A 174 -9.57 -17.19 8.05
N GLN A 175 -10.58 -16.42 8.49
CA GLN A 175 -11.85 -16.28 7.78
C GLN A 175 -12.44 -14.88 7.92
N ILE A 176 -13.20 -14.47 6.91
CA ILE A 176 -14.08 -13.29 6.96
C ILE A 176 -15.50 -13.68 6.53
N LEU A 177 -16.47 -12.93 7.00
CA LEU A 177 -17.88 -13.10 6.66
C LEU A 177 -18.34 -11.94 5.79
N VAL A 178 -19.09 -12.24 4.75
CA VAL A 178 -19.50 -11.30 3.72
C VAL A 178 -20.99 -11.45 3.42
N ASP A 179 -21.70 -10.34 3.33
CA ASP A 179 -23.10 -10.34 2.89
C ASP A 179 -23.16 -10.46 1.35
N VAL A 180 -23.73 -11.56 0.89
CA VAL A 180 -23.93 -11.87 -0.54
C VAL A 180 -25.42 -11.95 -0.91
N THR A 181 -26.29 -11.36 -0.11
CA THR A 181 -27.74 -11.39 -0.32
C THR A 181 -28.14 -10.87 -1.70
N ASP A 182 -27.47 -9.78 -2.11
CA ASP A 182 -27.78 -9.12 -3.39
C ASP A 182 -26.96 -9.69 -4.58
N VAL A 183 -26.24 -10.81 -4.34
CA VAL A 183 -25.53 -11.60 -5.38
C VAL A 183 -26.11 -13.01 -5.44
N PRO A 184 -27.29 -13.20 -6.03
CA PRO A 184 -28.04 -14.47 -5.98
C PRO A 184 -27.28 -15.64 -6.62
N GLY A 185 -26.39 -15.35 -7.57
CA GLY A 185 -25.54 -16.34 -8.22
C GLY A 185 -24.30 -16.77 -7.44
N ALA A 186 -24.01 -16.15 -6.29
CA ALA A 186 -22.83 -16.51 -5.49
C ALA A 186 -22.94 -17.97 -4.99
N GLN A 187 -21.84 -18.72 -5.13
CA GLN A 187 -21.75 -20.12 -4.73
C GLN A 187 -20.39 -20.45 -4.13
N GLU A 188 -20.32 -21.59 -3.44
CA GLU A 188 -19.05 -22.12 -2.92
C GLU A 188 -18.08 -22.40 -4.06
N GLY A 189 -16.81 -22.03 -3.88
CA GLY A 189 -15.76 -22.11 -4.89
C GLY A 189 -15.57 -20.84 -5.71
N ASP A 190 -16.51 -19.91 -5.69
CA ASP A 190 -16.38 -18.65 -6.40
C ASP A 190 -15.14 -17.85 -5.93
N CYS A 191 -14.51 -17.17 -6.88
CA CYS A 191 -13.43 -16.23 -6.59
C CYS A 191 -13.99 -14.98 -5.90
N ALA A 192 -13.39 -14.63 -4.77
CA ALA A 192 -13.62 -13.38 -4.06
C ALA A 192 -12.35 -12.51 -4.13
N VAL A 193 -12.47 -11.31 -4.69
CA VAL A 193 -11.36 -10.37 -4.81
C VAL A 193 -11.40 -9.37 -3.66
N LEU A 194 -10.34 -9.39 -2.87
CA LEU A 194 -10.14 -8.53 -1.69
C LEU A 194 -9.50 -7.20 -2.07
N MET A 195 -8.64 -7.25 -3.08
CA MET A 195 -7.95 -6.12 -3.72
C MET A 195 -7.63 -6.54 -5.16
N GLY A 196 -7.96 -5.71 -6.14
CA GLY A 196 -7.80 -6.01 -7.56
C GLY A 196 -9.10 -5.87 -8.34
N ARG A 197 -9.16 -6.48 -9.53
CA ARG A 197 -10.28 -6.36 -10.46
C ARG A 197 -11.10 -7.64 -10.58
N GLN A 198 -12.41 -7.47 -10.75
CA GLN A 198 -13.31 -8.53 -11.18
C GLN A 198 -14.38 -7.94 -12.12
N GLY A 199 -14.29 -8.25 -13.41
CA GLY A 199 -15.08 -7.57 -14.46
C GLY A 199 -14.72 -6.09 -14.55
N GLU A 200 -15.73 -5.23 -14.53
CA GLU A 200 -15.55 -3.78 -14.58
C GLU A 200 -15.28 -3.15 -13.20
N MET A 201 -15.42 -3.93 -12.13
CA MET A 201 -15.25 -3.44 -10.76
C MET A 201 -13.82 -3.65 -10.27
N GLU A 202 -13.36 -2.73 -9.43
CA GLU A 202 -12.03 -2.75 -8.86
C GLU A 202 -12.08 -2.33 -7.39
N ILE A 203 -11.29 -3.01 -6.56
CA ILE A 203 -10.92 -2.55 -5.21
C ILE A 203 -9.43 -2.22 -5.23
N THR A 204 -9.12 -0.94 -5.10
CA THR A 204 -7.73 -0.48 -5.13
C THR A 204 -7.04 -0.68 -3.78
N PRO A 205 -5.69 -0.76 -3.74
CA PRO A 205 -4.94 -0.73 -2.48
C PRO A 205 -5.27 0.49 -1.61
N ASP A 206 -5.51 1.64 -2.24
CA ASP A 206 -5.87 2.88 -1.53
C ASP A 206 -7.26 2.80 -0.88
N GLN A 207 -8.24 2.17 -1.56
CA GLN A 207 -9.56 1.91 -0.97
C GLN A 207 -9.47 0.98 0.24
N LEU A 208 -8.73 -0.12 0.11
CA LEU A 208 -8.53 -1.05 1.23
C LEU A 208 -7.79 -0.37 2.39
N ALA A 209 -6.77 0.44 2.09
CA ALA A 209 -6.06 1.24 3.08
C ALA A 209 -6.99 2.23 3.80
N ALA A 210 -7.86 2.93 3.07
CA ALA A 210 -8.83 3.85 3.65
C ALA A 210 -9.80 3.14 4.62
N TRP A 211 -10.32 1.97 4.25
CA TRP A 211 -11.18 1.15 5.12
C TRP A 211 -10.43 0.68 6.38
N ALA A 212 -9.16 0.33 6.24
CA ALA A 212 -8.33 -0.14 7.35
C ALA A 212 -7.76 1.00 8.21
N GLY A 213 -7.81 2.25 7.76
CA GLY A 213 -7.24 3.40 8.46
C GLY A 213 -5.72 3.45 8.38
N THR A 214 -5.15 3.08 7.22
CA THR A 214 -3.72 3.04 6.94
C THR A 214 -3.40 3.59 5.55
N ILE A 215 -2.24 3.23 4.99
CA ILE A 215 -1.75 3.64 3.67
C ILE A 215 -1.54 2.42 2.76
N SER A 216 -1.60 2.63 1.45
CA SER A 216 -1.43 1.57 0.44
C SER A 216 -0.10 0.81 0.58
N TYR A 217 0.96 1.46 1.06
CA TYR A 217 2.25 0.81 1.37
C TYR A 217 2.10 -0.36 2.35
N GLU A 218 1.37 -0.15 3.45
CA GLU A 218 1.14 -1.20 4.45
C GLU A 218 0.26 -2.31 3.88
N VAL A 219 -0.79 -1.95 3.12
CA VAL A 219 -1.66 -2.92 2.45
C VAL A 219 -0.88 -3.81 1.49
N MET A 220 0.00 -3.23 0.67
CA MET A 220 0.81 -3.99 -0.30
C MET A 220 1.82 -4.93 0.36
N LEU A 221 2.24 -4.63 1.59
CA LEU A 221 3.19 -5.44 2.36
C LEU A 221 2.49 -6.41 3.32
N SER A 222 1.18 -6.31 3.51
CA SER A 222 0.46 -7.08 4.52
C SER A 222 0.27 -8.57 4.21
N PRO A 223 0.17 -9.05 2.94
CA PRO A 223 0.03 -10.47 2.67
C PRO A 223 1.15 -11.29 3.31
N HIS A 224 0.74 -12.26 4.14
CA HIS A 224 1.67 -13.07 4.91
C HIS A 224 2.38 -14.11 4.02
N PRO A 225 3.63 -14.52 4.31
CA PRO A 225 4.36 -15.53 3.53
C PRO A 225 3.67 -16.88 3.35
N ARG A 226 2.64 -17.20 4.13
CA ARG A 226 1.82 -18.41 3.94
C ARG A 226 0.85 -18.31 2.76
N VAL A 227 0.61 -17.09 2.24
CA VAL A 227 -0.22 -16.87 1.05
C VAL A 227 0.62 -17.12 -0.18
N PRO A 228 0.21 -18.01 -1.09
CA PRO A 228 0.95 -18.26 -2.33
C PRO A 228 0.99 -17.00 -3.19
N VAL A 229 2.16 -16.65 -3.67
CA VAL A 229 2.36 -15.56 -4.63
C VAL A 229 2.48 -16.17 -6.03
N LEU A 230 1.58 -15.77 -6.92
CA LEU A 230 1.59 -16.17 -8.33
C LEU A 230 2.00 -14.98 -9.18
N TYR A 231 2.92 -15.21 -10.10
CA TYR A 231 3.37 -14.19 -11.05
C TYR A 231 2.76 -14.46 -12.43
N TYR A 232 2.13 -13.45 -12.99
CA TYR A 232 1.54 -13.50 -14.32
C TYR A 232 2.26 -12.53 -15.24
N GLU A 233 2.52 -12.96 -16.49
CA GLU A 233 2.89 -12.06 -17.58
C GLU A 233 1.62 -11.74 -18.37
N GLU A 234 1.35 -10.44 -18.63
CA GLU A 234 0.25 -10.07 -19.52
C GLU A 234 0.46 -10.70 -20.92
N GLY A 235 -0.49 -11.49 -21.37
CA GLY A 235 -0.50 -12.04 -22.72
C GLY A 235 -0.07 -13.52 -22.85
N LYS A 236 0.09 -14.24 -21.76
CA LYS A 236 0.25 -15.71 -21.78
C LYS A 236 -0.89 -16.42 -21.08
#